data_83a58f06250d4e7423d729b3887083a8
#
_entry.id   83a58f06250d4e7423d729b3887083a8
#
_cell.length_a   1.000
_cell.length_b   1.000
_cell.length_c   1.000
_cell.angle_alpha   90.00
_cell.angle_beta   90.00
_cell.angle_gamma   90.00
#
_symmetry.space_group_name_H-M   'P 1'
#
loop_
_entity.id
_entity.type
_entity.pdbx_description
1 polymer ?
#
loop_
_entity_poly.entity_id
_entity_poly.type
_entity_poly.pdbx_seq_one_letter_code
_entity_poly.pdbx_strand_id
1 'polypeptide(L)'
;MRRALALLLATAALLTGCTAEARDGGDSGAPEPGTLRVLASSELSDMAPVLEQVEKDTGIKVRPTYLGTLDAVDLLAKGTADERYDALWLSSNDYLRLRPEAARKVVSETPVMSSPVAIGVRQETVRRLGWKAADVTWSQVEQAVARGRLTYGMTDPSRSNSGFSTLVAVASALSGAQSALTDADVTQATPRLKEFFRGQKLTSGSSGWLAAAYERRGDVDALLNYESVLKGVPGLTVIRPRDGVVSADYPLSSLAATDTAVREDVRRLGEALRTPRIQREITERTHRRPVVPSVPPAPGLDTERRRELPFPGSRSVADGLLDSYENELRRPSRTVYVLDTSGSMEGERLERLKTALTGLTGDFRDREEVTLMPFGSDVKSVRTHVVDPADPRSGLDAIRADTEGLEADGDTAVYTSLEKAYEHLGDDRDMFTSIVLMTDGENTTGRTAAEFEGFHALLDHGQRDIPVFPILFGDSDRAELERIAELTGGRLFDAQKGSLDGAFEEIRGYQ
;
A
#
# COMPACT_ATOMS: atom_id res chain seq x y z
N MET A 1 36.04 -40.24 -41.09
CA MET A 1 35.85 -41.04 -39.86
C MET A 1 35.49 -40.00 -38.79
N ARG A 2 34.24 -39.80 -38.54
CA ARG A 2 33.34 -40.36 -37.50
C ARG A 2 33.81 -40.09 -36.06
N ARG A 3 32.94 -39.31 -35.36
CA ARG A 3 32.69 -39.21 -33.88
C ARG A 3 33.57 -38.19 -33.16
N ALA A 4 33.05 -37.32 -32.27
CA ALA A 4 31.75 -37.28 -31.60
C ALA A 4 31.47 -35.84 -31.14
N LEU A 5 30.22 -35.46 -31.27
CA LEU A 5 29.59 -34.31 -30.65
C LEU A 5 29.20 -34.70 -29.20
N ALA A 6 29.62 -33.97 -28.21
CA ALA A 6 29.10 -34.09 -26.85
C ALA A 6 28.82 -32.69 -26.26
N LEU A 7 27.56 -32.40 -26.24
CA LEU A 7 26.75 -31.61 -25.26
C LEU A 7 27.52 -31.04 -24.06
N LEU A 8 27.42 -29.75 -23.97
CA LEU A 8 27.44 -29.02 -22.69
C LEU A 8 26.24 -28.05 -22.67
N LEU A 9 25.12 -28.59 -22.18
CA LEU A 9 23.99 -27.77 -21.71
C LEU A 9 24.34 -27.30 -20.28
N ALA A 10 24.79 -26.07 -20.17
CA ALA A 10 24.87 -25.40 -18.92
C ALA A 10 23.49 -24.81 -18.61
N THR A 11 22.90 -25.28 -17.54
CA THR A 11 21.66 -24.82 -16.90
C THR A 11 21.82 -23.39 -16.48
N ALA A 12 21.20 -22.45 -17.20
CA ALA A 12 20.85 -21.14 -16.70
C ALA A 12 19.61 -21.30 -15.83
N ALA A 13 19.79 -21.27 -14.52
CA ALA A 13 18.69 -21.14 -13.58
C ALA A 13 18.14 -19.72 -13.70
N LEU A 14 17.00 -19.61 -14.34
CA LEU A 14 16.17 -18.41 -14.35
C LEU A 14 15.62 -18.21 -12.94
N LEU A 15 16.17 -17.22 -12.24
CA LEU A 15 15.51 -16.56 -11.11
C LEU A 15 14.41 -15.65 -11.69
N THR A 16 13.29 -16.25 -12.07
CA THR A 16 12.06 -15.51 -12.26
C THR A 16 11.50 -15.23 -10.86
N GLY A 17 11.76 -14.02 -10.35
CA GLY A 17 11.01 -13.47 -9.24
C GLY A 17 9.55 -13.41 -9.66
N CYS A 18 8.70 -14.25 -9.05
CA CYS A 18 7.25 -14.15 -9.17
C CYS A 18 6.80 -12.88 -8.45
N THR A 19 6.63 -11.80 -9.21
CA THR A 19 5.66 -10.77 -8.84
C THR A 19 4.30 -11.43 -8.92
N ALA A 20 3.66 -11.69 -7.78
CA ALA A 20 2.28 -12.15 -7.72
C ALA A 20 1.37 -11.00 -8.18
N GLU A 21 1.16 -10.92 -9.49
CA GLU A 21 0.15 -10.05 -10.08
C GLU A 21 -1.23 -10.58 -9.69
N ALA A 22 -2.03 -9.71 -9.09
CA ALA A 22 -3.45 -9.95 -8.92
C ALA A 22 -4.08 -10.08 -10.32
N ARG A 23 -4.31 -11.32 -10.76
CA ARG A 23 -5.13 -11.58 -11.94
C ARG A 23 -6.59 -11.37 -11.55
N ASP A 24 -7.12 -10.22 -11.86
CA ASP A 24 -8.56 -10.02 -11.94
C ASP A 24 -9.02 -10.53 -13.33
N GLY A 25 -9.06 -11.84 -13.47
CA GLY A 25 -9.74 -12.53 -14.56
C GLY A 25 -11.17 -12.73 -14.13
N GLY A 26 -12.10 -11.94 -14.66
CA GLY A 26 -13.53 -12.15 -14.50
C GLY A 26 -13.94 -13.51 -15.09
N ASP A 27 -13.66 -14.59 -14.36
CA ASP A 27 -14.20 -15.93 -14.64
C ASP A 27 -15.53 -16.05 -13.89
N SER A 28 -16.63 -15.78 -14.60
CA SER A 28 -18.00 -15.98 -14.14
C SER A 28 -18.42 -17.45 -14.14
N GLY A 29 -17.48 -18.37 -14.16
CA GLY A 29 -17.72 -19.82 -13.98
C GLY A 29 -18.00 -20.15 -12.51
N ALA A 30 -18.92 -21.08 -12.27
CA ALA A 30 -19.12 -21.67 -10.93
C ALA A 30 -17.76 -22.21 -10.42
N PRO A 31 -17.38 -21.95 -9.15
CA PRO A 31 -16.10 -22.37 -8.62
C PRO A 31 -15.95 -23.90 -8.71
N GLU A 32 -14.75 -24.36 -9.10
CA GLU A 32 -14.42 -25.77 -9.06
C GLU A 32 -14.61 -26.30 -7.63
N PRO A 33 -15.22 -27.49 -7.44
CA PRO A 33 -15.40 -28.05 -6.10
C PRO A 33 -14.08 -28.09 -5.32
N GLY A 34 -14.11 -27.60 -4.08
CA GLY A 34 -12.92 -27.49 -3.21
C GLY A 34 -12.05 -26.26 -3.45
N THR A 35 -12.47 -25.31 -4.29
CA THR A 35 -11.80 -24.03 -4.47
C THR A 35 -12.52 -22.92 -3.69
N LEU A 36 -11.80 -22.20 -2.81
CA LEU A 36 -12.28 -21.05 -2.05
C LEU A 36 -11.77 -19.73 -2.65
N ARG A 37 -12.69 -18.83 -2.97
CA ARG A 37 -12.38 -17.46 -3.36
C ARG A 37 -12.26 -16.62 -2.10
N VAL A 38 -11.06 -16.13 -1.80
CA VAL A 38 -10.79 -15.47 -0.52
C VAL A 38 -10.37 -14.02 -0.77
N LEU A 39 -11.12 -13.07 -0.19
CA LEU A 39 -10.69 -11.68 -0.13
C LEU A 39 -9.68 -11.54 1.02
N ALA A 40 -8.44 -11.21 0.69
CA ALA A 40 -7.31 -11.28 1.61
C ALA A 40 -6.53 -9.98 1.69
N SER A 41 -5.92 -9.71 2.83
CA SER A 41 -4.95 -8.61 2.96
C SER A 41 -3.69 -8.87 2.13
N SER A 42 -3.13 -7.81 1.54
CA SER A 42 -2.04 -7.89 0.56
C SER A 42 -0.76 -8.57 1.09
N GLU A 43 -0.45 -8.41 2.38
CA GLU A 43 0.71 -9.03 3.00
C GLU A 43 0.60 -10.56 3.15
N LEU A 44 -0.59 -11.13 2.95
CA LEU A 44 -0.81 -12.58 2.95
C LEU A 44 -0.31 -13.28 1.68
N SER A 45 0.18 -12.53 0.69
CA SER A 45 0.81 -13.10 -0.51
C SER A 45 2.00 -14.00 -0.18
N ASP A 46 2.69 -13.76 0.92
CA ASP A 46 3.78 -14.60 1.43
C ASP A 46 3.33 -15.97 1.98
N MET A 47 2.02 -16.16 2.16
CA MET A 47 1.43 -17.45 2.58
C MET A 47 1.29 -18.46 1.44
N ALA A 48 1.53 -18.09 0.19
CA ALA A 48 1.34 -18.99 -0.96
C ALA A 48 1.99 -20.37 -0.79
N PRO A 49 3.27 -20.51 -0.34
CA PRO A 49 3.88 -21.83 -0.15
C PRO A 49 3.23 -22.66 0.96
N VAL A 50 2.67 -21.99 1.99
CA VAL A 50 1.95 -22.68 3.09
C VAL A 50 0.60 -23.16 2.58
N LEU A 51 -0.09 -22.34 1.76
CA LEU A 51 -1.39 -22.72 1.16
C LEU A 51 -1.25 -23.89 0.20
N GLU A 52 -0.18 -23.95 -0.59
CA GLU A 52 0.11 -25.13 -1.44
C GLU A 52 0.26 -26.42 -0.61
N GLN A 53 0.87 -26.33 0.57
CA GLN A 53 0.99 -27.48 1.45
C GLN A 53 -0.35 -27.87 2.08
N VAL A 54 -1.17 -26.88 2.48
CA VAL A 54 -2.51 -27.11 3.02
C VAL A 54 -3.44 -27.71 1.94
N GLU A 55 -3.34 -27.27 0.67
CA GLU A 55 -4.07 -27.86 -0.45
C GLU A 55 -3.73 -29.35 -0.62
N LYS A 56 -2.45 -29.72 -0.58
CA LYS A 56 -2.02 -31.12 -0.65
C LYS A 56 -2.58 -31.98 0.47
N ASP A 57 -2.69 -31.41 1.68
CA ASP A 57 -3.15 -32.13 2.87
C ASP A 57 -4.69 -32.26 2.93
N THR A 58 -5.42 -31.28 2.41
CA THR A 58 -6.88 -31.15 2.60
C THR A 58 -7.71 -31.26 1.34
N GLY A 59 -7.10 -31.06 0.18
CA GLY A 59 -7.77 -30.91 -1.12
C GLY A 59 -8.47 -29.54 -1.26
N ILE A 60 -8.29 -28.62 -0.33
CA ILE A 60 -8.89 -27.26 -0.39
C ILE A 60 -7.90 -26.30 -1.02
N LYS A 61 -8.27 -25.77 -2.19
CA LYS A 61 -7.50 -24.76 -2.94
C LYS A 61 -7.98 -23.37 -2.56
N VAL A 62 -7.06 -22.47 -2.25
CA VAL A 62 -7.34 -21.07 -1.96
C VAL A 62 -6.97 -20.21 -3.16
N ARG A 63 -7.92 -19.41 -3.66
CA ARG A 63 -7.70 -18.35 -4.67
C ARG A 63 -7.86 -16.98 -4.00
N PRO A 64 -6.76 -16.35 -3.56
CA PRO A 64 -6.84 -15.05 -2.91
C PRO A 64 -6.98 -13.92 -3.94
N THR A 65 -7.80 -12.93 -3.61
CA THR A 65 -7.78 -11.59 -4.18
C THR A 65 -7.25 -10.65 -3.11
N TYR A 66 -6.17 -9.94 -3.40
CA TYR A 66 -5.50 -9.10 -2.41
C TYR A 66 -5.97 -7.65 -2.49
N LEU A 67 -6.39 -7.09 -1.33
CA LEU A 67 -6.74 -5.68 -1.16
C LEU A 67 -6.17 -5.14 0.16
N GLY A 68 -6.21 -3.81 0.32
CA GLY A 68 -6.08 -3.19 1.64
C GLY A 68 -7.22 -3.62 2.57
N THR A 69 -6.93 -3.73 3.87
CA THR A 69 -7.96 -4.20 4.82
C THR A 69 -9.16 -3.24 4.88
N LEU A 70 -8.93 -1.93 4.87
CA LEU A 70 -9.99 -0.93 4.94
C LEU A 70 -10.83 -0.94 3.66
N ASP A 71 -10.20 -1.03 2.49
CA ASP A 71 -10.87 -1.17 1.19
C ASP A 71 -11.72 -2.44 1.13
N ALA A 72 -11.20 -3.57 1.64
CA ALA A 72 -11.94 -4.84 1.71
C ALA A 72 -13.18 -4.73 2.61
N VAL A 73 -13.09 -4.01 3.73
CA VAL A 73 -14.23 -3.75 4.64
C VAL A 73 -15.27 -2.88 3.96
N ASP A 74 -14.86 -1.87 3.20
CA ASP A 74 -15.78 -1.02 2.45
C ASP A 74 -16.49 -1.79 1.33
N LEU A 75 -15.76 -2.63 0.59
CA LEU A 75 -16.33 -3.52 -0.42
C LEU A 75 -17.40 -4.45 0.21
N LEU A 76 -17.10 -5.00 1.39
CA LEU A 76 -18.04 -5.83 2.14
C LEU A 76 -19.26 -5.02 2.59
N ALA A 77 -19.05 -3.82 3.14
CA ALA A 77 -20.14 -2.95 3.61
C ALA A 77 -21.11 -2.58 2.48
N LYS A 78 -20.58 -2.27 1.29
CA LYS A 78 -21.36 -1.97 0.07
C LYS A 78 -22.12 -3.18 -0.49
N GLY A 79 -21.82 -4.41 -0.08
CA GLY A 79 -22.47 -5.65 -0.57
C GLY A 79 -21.90 -6.20 -1.87
N THR A 80 -20.89 -5.57 -2.43
CA THR A 80 -20.27 -6.00 -3.70
C THR A 80 -19.35 -7.21 -3.55
N ALA A 81 -19.04 -7.62 -2.32
CA ALA A 81 -18.25 -8.80 -2.01
C ALA A 81 -19.08 -10.11 -1.96
N ASP A 82 -20.38 -10.03 -1.71
CA ASP A 82 -21.24 -11.16 -1.28
C ASP A 82 -21.30 -12.32 -2.27
N GLU A 83 -21.29 -12.04 -3.58
CA GLU A 83 -21.31 -13.07 -4.63
C GLU A 83 -19.92 -13.40 -5.22
N ARG A 84 -18.92 -12.58 -4.87
CA ARG A 84 -17.58 -12.70 -5.43
C ARG A 84 -16.65 -13.55 -4.59
N TYR A 85 -16.83 -13.56 -3.27
CA TYR A 85 -15.94 -14.21 -2.33
C TYR A 85 -16.67 -15.16 -1.38
N ASP A 86 -15.98 -16.22 -1.00
CA ASP A 86 -16.49 -17.27 -0.10
C ASP A 86 -16.04 -17.03 1.34
N ALA A 87 -14.89 -16.36 1.51
CA ALA A 87 -14.32 -16.07 2.81
C ALA A 87 -13.54 -14.75 2.79
N LEU A 88 -13.29 -14.22 3.99
CA LEU A 88 -12.42 -13.09 4.28
C LEU A 88 -11.18 -13.58 5.05
N TRP A 89 -10.01 -13.05 4.72
CA TRP A 89 -8.80 -13.26 5.49
C TRP A 89 -8.01 -11.95 5.59
N LEU A 90 -8.46 -11.10 6.50
CA LEU A 90 -7.85 -9.79 6.74
C LEU A 90 -6.71 -9.89 7.76
N SER A 91 -5.89 -8.85 7.86
CA SER A 91 -4.89 -8.75 8.92
C SER A 91 -5.54 -8.58 10.31
N SER A 92 -6.66 -7.85 10.40
CA SER A 92 -7.51 -7.75 11.59
C SER A 92 -8.95 -7.46 11.19
N ASN A 93 -9.90 -7.91 12.00
CA ASN A 93 -11.31 -7.56 11.87
C ASN A 93 -11.73 -6.42 12.82
N ASP A 94 -10.79 -5.74 13.50
CA ASP A 94 -11.15 -4.69 14.48
C ASP A 94 -11.87 -3.52 13.81
N TYR A 95 -11.38 -3.03 12.66
CA TYR A 95 -12.08 -1.99 11.90
C TYR A 95 -13.40 -2.48 11.32
N LEU A 96 -13.45 -3.73 10.85
CA LEU A 96 -14.69 -4.37 10.37
C LEU A 96 -15.78 -4.38 11.46
N ARG A 97 -15.42 -4.69 12.70
CA ARG A 97 -16.37 -4.71 13.84
C ARG A 97 -16.97 -3.33 14.13
N LEU A 98 -16.28 -2.25 13.79
CA LEU A 98 -16.80 -0.88 13.90
C LEU A 98 -17.80 -0.51 12.79
N ARG A 99 -17.94 -1.35 11.75
CA ARG A 99 -18.83 -1.16 10.59
C ARG A 99 -19.98 -2.17 10.67
N PRO A 100 -21.14 -1.84 11.30
CA PRO A 100 -22.23 -2.79 11.50
C PRO A 100 -22.76 -3.44 10.22
N GLU A 101 -22.72 -2.72 9.11
CA GLU A 101 -23.08 -3.18 7.76
C GLU A 101 -22.14 -4.27 7.23
N ALA A 102 -20.86 -4.22 7.57
CA ALA A 102 -19.88 -5.26 7.24
C ALA A 102 -19.87 -6.39 8.28
N ALA A 103 -19.89 -6.04 9.57
CA ALA A 103 -19.84 -7.02 10.66
C ALA A 103 -20.94 -8.07 10.60
N ARG A 104 -22.17 -7.70 10.19
CA ARG A 104 -23.30 -8.63 10.02
C ARG A 104 -23.09 -9.65 8.91
N LYS A 105 -22.14 -9.44 8.02
CA LYS A 105 -21.83 -10.36 6.90
C LYS A 105 -20.81 -11.42 7.29
N VAL A 106 -20.21 -11.32 8.45
CA VAL A 106 -19.26 -12.32 8.99
C VAL A 106 -19.98 -13.20 10.01
N VAL A 107 -19.94 -14.53 9.82
CA VAL A 107 -20.61 -15.50 10.69
C VAL A 107 -19.67 -16.29 11.57
N SER A 108 -18.41 -16.37 11.23
CA SER A 108 -17.38 -17.01 12.06
C SER A 108 -16.01 -16.39 11.79
N GLU A 109 -15.17 -16.39 12.81
CA GLU A 109 -13.79 -15.89 12.75
C GLU A 109 -12.86 -16.89 13.44
N THR A 110 -11.77 -17.24 12.79
CA THR A 110 -10.75 -18.15 13.31
C THR A 110 -9.38 -17.47 13.22
N PRO A 111 -8.82 -16.93 14.32
CA PRO A 111 -7.46 -16.42 14.35
C PRO A 111 -6.46 -17.50 13.95
N VAL A 112 -5.58 -17.20 13.02
CA VAL A 112 -4.64 -18.18 12.44
C VAL A 112 -3.20 -17.92 12.88
N MET A 113 -2.81 -16.67 13.03
CA MET A 113 -1.46 -16.23 13.38
C MET A 113 -1.52 -14.81 13.91
N SER A 114 -0.43 -14.25 14.43
CA SER A 114 -0.43 -12.84 14.82
C SER A 114 0.86 -12.13 14.46
N SER A 115 0.78 -10.81 14.30
CA SER A 115 1.93 -9.94 14.13
C SER A 115 1.64 -8.55 14.69
N PRO A 116 2.37 -8.08 15.71
CA PRO A 116 2.20 -6.73 16.22
C PRO A 116 2.77 -5.70 15.24
N VAL A 117 2.25 -4.48 15.25
CA VAL A 117 2.96 -3.34 14.68
C VAL A 117 4.22 -3.09 15.47
N ALA A 118 5.29 -2.75 14.74
CA ALA A 118 6.62 -2.58 15.29
C ALA A 118 7.38 -1.48 14.51
N ILE A 119 8.56 -1.15 14.97
CA ILE A 119 9.44 -0.19 14.35
C ILE A 119 10.72 -0.91 13.93
N GLY A 120 11.00 -0.97 12.63
CA GLY A 120 12.29 -1.43 12.10
C GLY A 120 13.22 -0.24 11.96
N VAL A 121 14.27 -0.15 12.76
CA VAL A 121 15.19 0.99 12.78
C VAL A 121 16.56 0.56 12.28
N ARG A 122 17.21 1.35 11.44
CA ARG A 122 18.59 1.09 11.01
C ARG A 122 19.51 0.96 12.19
N GLN A 123 20.41 0.00 12.14
CA GLN A 123 21.36 -0.26 13.26
C GLN A 123 22.21 0.97 13.62
N GLU A 124 22.60 1.77 12.62
CA GLU A 124 23.34 3.01 12.84
C GLU A 124 22.50 4.08 13.56
N THR A 125 21.22 4.20 13.22
CA THR A 125 20.28 5.10 13.88
C THR A 125 20.00 4.67 15.31
N VAL A 126 19.85 3.36 15.59
CA VAL A 126 19.75 2.82 16.96
C VAL A 126 20.94 3.24 17.79
N ARG A 127 22.18 3.10 17.24
CA ARG A 127 23.40 3.55 17.91
C ARG A 127 23.44 5.06 18.12
N ARG A 128 23.11 5.86 17.10
CA ARG A 128 23.08 7.31 17.13
C ARG A 128 22.09 7.87 18.17
N LEU A 129 20.95 7.20 18.35
CA LEU A 129 19.93 7.54 19.34
C LEU A 129 20.24 7.01 20.73
N GLY A 130 21.19 6.09 20.87
CA GLY A 130 21.53 5.41 22.14
C GLY A 130 20.42 4.50 22.64
N TRP A 131 19.63 3.96 21.74
CA TRP A 131 18.46 3.13 22.08
C TRP A 131 18.86 1.70 22.45
N LYS A 132 18.19 1.19 23.48
CA LYS A 132 18.13 -0.24 23.78
C LYS A 132 16.77 -0.72 23.28
N ALA A 133 16.75 -1.63 22.33
CA ALA A 133 15.51 -2.05 21.63
C ALA A 133 14.37 -2.47 22.58
N ALA A 134 14.69 -3.10 23.70
CA ALA A 134 13.70 -3.54 24.69
C ALA A 134 13.04 -2.40 25.47
N ASP A 135 13.66 -1.23 25.54
CA ASP A 135 13.24 -0.11 26.40
C ASP A 135 12.52 1.01 25.63
N VAL A 136 12.55 0.98 24.28
CA VAL A 136 11.99 2.04 23.44
C VAL A 136 10.45 2.10 23.58
N THR A 137 9.93 3.32 23.71
CA THR A 137 8.49 3.62 23.79
C THR A 137 8.05 4.47 22.59
N TRP A 138 6.75 4.50 22.28
CA TRP A 138 6.19 5.40 21.27
C TRP A 138 6.50 6.86 21.57
N SER A 139 6.49 7.25 22.86
CA SER A 139 6.87 8.59 23.27
C SER A 139 8.34 8.92 22.97
N GLN A 140 9.26 7.96 23.08
CA GLN A 140 10.67 8.18 22.70
C GLN A 140 10.84 8.29 21.18
N VAL A 141 10.04 7.55 20.41
CA VAL A 141 9.98 7.68 18.95
C VAL A 141 9.51 9.06 18.55
N GLU A 142 8.36 9.50 19.10
CA GLU A 142 7.83 10.85 18.87
C GLU A 142 8.88 11.94 19.21
N GLN A 143 9.53 11.86 20.36
CA GLN A 143 10.57 12.82 20.76
C GLN A 143 11.79 12.82 19.82
N ALA A 144 12.16 11.65 19.26
CA ALA A 144 13.26 11.57 18.30
C ALA A 144 12.88 12.26 16.98
N VAL A 145 11.63 12.10 16.54
CA VAL A 145 11.07 12.78 15.37
C VAL A 145 10.99 14.28 15.60
N ALA A 146 10.38 14.72 16.71
CA ALA A 146 10.21 16.14 17.04
C ALA A 146 11.55 16.91 17.10
N ARG A 147 12.64 16.20 17.42
CA ARG A 147 14.01 16.75 17.42
C ARG A 147 14.72 16.63 16.06
N GLY A 148 14.04 16.20 15.02
CA GLY A 148 14.63 15.97 13.68
C GLY A 148 15.70 14.86 13.64
N ARG A 149 15.68 13.92 14.60
CA ARG A 149 16.67 12.84 14.73
C ARG A 149 16.20 11.51 14.20
N LEU A 150 14.95 11.40 13.74
CA LEU A 150 14.36 10.19 13.18
C LEU A 150 13.38 10.54 12.08
N THR A 151 13.57 9.92 10.93
CA THR A 151 12.61 9.90 9.84
C THR A 151 12.14 8.46 9.60
N TYR A 152 10.94 8.29 9.05
CA TYR A 152 10.42 6.95 8.82
C TYR A 152 9.48 6.86 7.62
N GLY A 153 9.30 5.62 7.15
CA GLY A 153 8.26 5.23 6.22
C GLY A 153 7.15 4.47 6.93
N MET A 154 5.91 4.64 6.51
CA MET A 154 4.77 3.83 6.92
C MET A 154 3.73 3.74 5.80
N THR A 155 2.82 2.78 5.90
CA THR A 155 1.69 2.70 4.98
C THR A 155 0.63 3.73 5.32
N ASP A 156 -0.17 4.11 4.32
CA ASP A 156 -1.31 5.02 4.49
C ASP A 156 -2.36 4.36 5.42
N PRO A 157 -2.71 4.99 6.54
CA PRO A 157 -3.70 4.48 7.49
C PRO A 157 -5.10 4.31 6.90
N SER A 158 -5.49 5.09 5.91
CA SER A 158 -6.82 5.03 5.30
C SER A 158 -6.99 3.83 4.36
N ARG A 159 -5.88 3.20 3.95
CA ARG A 159 -5.90 2.07 3.01
C ARG A 159 -5.34 0.78 3.61
N SER A 160 -4.30 0.87 4.41
CA SER A 160 -3.57 -0.28 4.94
C SER A 160 -3.74 -0.44 6.44
N ASN A 161 -4.07 -1.65 6.88
CA ASN A 161 -4.24 -1.92 8.31
C ASN A 161 -2.94 -1.76 9.11
N SER A 162 -1.75 -1.96 8.54
CA SER A 162 -0.50 -1.70 9.25
C SER A 162 -0.32 -0.21 9.58
N GLY A 163 -0.73 0.68 8.64
CA GLY A 163 -0.79 2.11 8.87
C GLY A 163 -1.85 2.48 9.90
N PHE A 164 -3.07 1.98 9.75
CA PHE A 164 -4.15 2.24 10.69
C PHE A 164 -3.82 1.74 12.10
N SER A 165 -3.32 0.52 12.24
CA SER A 165 -2.88 -0.03 13.52
C SER A 165 -1.73 0.77 14.14
N THR A 166 -0.83 1.32 13.32
CA THR A 166 0.24 2.21 13.79
C THR A 166 -0.34 3.54 14.29
N LEU A 167 -1.25 4.16 13.55
CA LEU A 167 -1.93 5.39 13.94
C LEU A 167 -2.66 5.22 15.27
N VAL A 168 -3.42 4.12 15.43
CA VAL A 168 -4.11 3.76 16.68
C VAL A 168 -3.11 3.52 17.81
N ALA A 169 -2.03 2.78 17.56
CA ALA A 169 -1.03 2.49 18.59
C ALA A 169 -0.37 3.77 19.11
N VAL A 170 0.02 4.67 18.20
CA VAL A 170 0.64 5.95 18.58
C VAL A 170 -0.36 6.84 19.31
N ALA A 171 -1.59 6.97 18.82
CA ALA A 171 -2.64 7.75 19.49
C ALA A 171 -2.92 7.24 20.91
N SER A 172 -3.10 5.93 21.08
CA SER A 172 -3.34 5.27 22.37
C SER A 172 -2.17 5.43 23.34
N ALA A 173 -0.93 5.27 22.85
CA ALA A 173 0.26 5.42 23.69
C ALA A 173 0.50 6.88 24.11
N LEU A 174 0.32 7.83 23.19
CA LEU A 174 0.57 9.24 23.46
C LEU A 174 -0.52 9.91 24.30
N SER A 175 -1.77 9.45 24.23
CA SER A 175 -2.84 9.87 25.15
C SER A 175 -2.74 9.21 26.51
N GLY A 176 -2.08 8.06 26.62
CA GLY A 176 -2.02 7.25 27.84
C GLY A 176 -3.33 6.48 28.10
N ALA A 177 -4.14 6.23 27.08
CA ALA A 177 -5.42 5.53 27.17
C ALA A 177 -5.25 4.13 27.82
N GLN A 178 -6.16 3.81 28.75
CA GLN A 178 -6.18 2.53 29.46
C GLN A 178 -7.39 1.66 29.08
N SER A 179 -8.36 2.24 28.41
CA SER A 179 -9.58 1.63 27.90
C SER A 179 -9.74 2.01 26.42
N ALA A 180 -10.83 1.59 25.79
CA ALA A 180 -11.10 1.92 24.39
C ALA A 180 -10.90 3.43 24.12
N LEU A 181 -10.18 3.72 23.04
CA LEU A 181 -9.82 5.10 22.67
C LEU A 181 -11.08 5.92 22.40
N THR A 182 -11.11 7.14 22.95
CA THR A 182 -12.22 8.09 22.83
C THR A 182 -11.82 9.35 22.07
N ASP A 183 -12.79 10.18 21.65
CA ASP A 183 -12.52 11.47 21.00
C ASP A 183 -11.68 12.40 21.90
N ALA A 184 -11.89 12.34 23.22
CA ALA A 184 -11.10 13.11 24.18
C ALA A 184 -9.62 12.67 24.20
N ASP A 185 -9.35 11.37 24.13
CA ASP A 185 -8.00 10.81 24.05
C ASP A 185 -7.32 11.24 22.75
N VAL A 186 -8.04 11.19 21.61
CA VAL A 186 -7.53 11.65 20.30
C VAL A 186 -7.19 13.14 20.36
N THR A 187 -8.11 13.98 20.87
CA THR A 187 -7.87 15.42 21.02
C THR A 187 -6.65 15.70 21.88
N GLN A 188 -6.47 14.99 22.99
CA GLN A 188 -5.31 15.11 23.86
C GLN A 188 -4.01 14.71 23.14
N ALA A 189 -4.04 13.68 22.31
CA ALA A 189 -2.86 13.19 21.59
C ALA A 189 -2.51 14.06 20.37
N THR A 190 -3.46 14.75 19.75
CA THR A 190 -3.31 15.47 18.47
C THR A 190 -2.04 16.34 18.37
N PRO A 191 -1.66 17.19 19.35
CA PRO A 191 -0.44 17.99 19.24
C PRO A 191 0.82 17.14 19.09
N ARG A 192 0.89 16.00 19.79
CA ARG A 192 2.02 15.07 19.72
C ARG A 192 1.97 14.21 18.48
N LEU A 193 0.78 13.85 17.99
CA LEU A 193 0.59 13.19 16.71
C LEU A 193 1.11 14.07 15.57
N LYS A 194 0.84 15.37 15.57
CA LYS A 194 1.39 16.31 14.58
C LYS A 194 2.92 16.28 14.56
N GLU A 195 3.57 16.29 15.72
CA GLU A 195 5.02 16.17 15.81
C GLU A 195 5.51 14.79 15.30
N PHE A 196 4.82 13.70 15.66
CA PHE A 196 5.16 12.36 15.21
C PHE A 196 5.11 12.24 13.68
N PHE A 197 4.03 12.69 13.03
CA PHE A 197 3.84 12.57 11.59
C PHE A 197 4.73 13.47 10.74
N ARG A 198 5.39 14.47 11.32
CA ARG A 198 6.48 15.22 10.63
C ARG A 198 7.64 14.33 10.19
N GLY A 199 7.85 13.21 10.87
CA GLY A 199 8.90 12.24 10.55
C GLY A 199 8.57 11.30 9.40
N GLN A 200 7.31 11.22 8.97
CA GLN A 200 6.92 10.41 7.84
C GLN A 200 7.43 11.03 6.54
N LYS A 201 8.36 10.34 5.87
CA LYS A 201 9.00 10.79 4.63
C LYS A 201 8.77 9.83 3.46
N LEU A 202 8.27 8.64 3.75
CA LEU A 202 7.92 7.62 2.77
C LEU A 202 6.53 7.08 3.09
N THR A 203 5.63 7.11 2.12
CA THR A 203 4.28 6.56 2.24
C THR A 203 4.07 5.45 1.20
N SER A 204 3.23 4.49 1.50
CA SER A 204 2.86 3.42 0.60
C SER A 204 1.44 2.93 0.89
N GLY A 205 0.70 2.55 -0.14
CA GLY A 205 -0.60 1.91 -0.01
C GLY A 205 -0.55 0.46 0.47
N SER A 206 0.64 -0.19 0.46
CA SER A 206 0.78 -1.57 0.89
C SER A 206 2.07 -1.85 1.65
N SER A 207 2.02 -2.81 2.59
CA SER A 207 3.15 -3.20 3.43
C SER A 207 4.34 -3.76 2.64
N GLY A 208 4.09 -4.56 1.63
CA GLY A 208 5.14 -5.17 0.82
C GLY A 208 5.86 -4.14 -0.05
N TRP A 209 5.12 -3.22 -0.68
CA TRP A 209 5.74 -2.18 -1.48
C TRP A 209 6.53 -1.19 -0.63
N LEU A 210 6.07 -0.87 0.57
CA LEU A 210 6.81 -0.02 1.51
C LEU A 210 8.22 -0.57 1.78
N ALA A 211 8.34 -1.87 2.00
CA ALA A 211 9.64 -2.52 2.20
C ALA A 211 10.52 -2.42 0.95
N ALA A 212 9.95 -2.71 -0.23
CA ALA A 212 10.68 -2.61 -1.51
C ALA A 212 11.12 -1.17 -1.84
N ALA A 213 10.26 -0.17 -1.56
CA ALA A 213 10.62 1.24 -1.74
C ALA A 213 11.73 1.66 -0.79
N TYR A 214 11.69 1.21 0.46
CA TYR A 214 12.75 1.46 1.43
C TYR A 214 14.10 0.87 1.00
N GLU A 215 14.11 -0.37 0.50
CA GLU A 215 15.34 -1.01 0.03
C GLU A 215 15.98 -0.27 -1.14
N ARG A 216 15.16 0.28 -2.05
CA ARG A 216 15.64 1.05 -3.21
C ARG A 216 16.11 2.45 -2.85
N ARG A 217 15.33 3.19 -2.07
CA ARG A 217 15.58 4.61 -1.76
C ARG A 217 16.59 4.79 -0.65
N GLY A 218 16.45 4.03 0.40
CA GLY A 218 17.34 4.08 1.54
C GLY A 218 17.43 5.43 2.27
N ASP A 219 16.41 6.28 2.14
CA ASP A 219 16.42 7.69 2.55
C ASP A 219 15.78 7.96 3.92
N VAL A 220 15.17 6.94 4.55
CA VAL A 220 14.58 7.05 5.89
C VAL A 220 15.32 6.19 6.92
N ASP A 221 15.28 6.62 8.17
CA ASP A 221 15.94 5.95 9.30
C ASP A 221 15.22 4.68 9.76
N ALA A 222 13.90 4.61 9.54
CA ALA A 222 13.07 3.54 10.08
C ALA A 222 11.86 3.23 9.20
N LEU A 223 11.24 2.07 9.43
CA LEU A 223 9.93 1.68 8.90
C LEU A 223 8.97 1.35 10.05
N LEU A 224 7.71 1.76 9.91
CA LEU A 224 6.60 1.34 10.75
C LEU A 224 5.75 0.33 9.98
N ASN A 225 5.68 -0.90 10.46
CA ASN A 225 4.96 -1.99 9.83
C ASN A 225 4.77 -3.14 10.81
N TYR A 226 4.16 -4.24 10.37
CA TYR A 226 4.12 -5.47 11.16
C TYR A 226 5.52 -6.04 11.42
N GLU A 227 5.73 -6.60 12.62
CA GLU A 227 6.97 -7.29 12.98
C GLU A 227 7.39 -8.32 11.92
N SER A 228 6.46 -9.08 11.39
CA SER A 228 6.69 -10.09 10.36
C SER A 228 7.32 -9.52 9.10
N VAL A 229 6.81 -8.40 8.59
CA VAL A 229 7.36 -7.71 7.41
C VAL A 229 8.74 -7.15 7.70
N LEU A 230 8.90 -6.46 8.83
CA LEU A 230 10.17 -5.82 9.21
C LEU A 230 11.30 -6.84 9.43
N LYS A 231 10.99 -8.05 9.86
CA LYS A 231 11.97 -9.14 10.00
C LYS A 231 12.51 -9.63 8.65
N GLY A 232 11.77 -9.44 7.58
CA GLY A 232 12.21 -9.73 6.22
C GLY A 232 13.13 -8.66 5.62
N VAL A 233 13.20 -7.44 6.21
CA VAL A 233 14.01 -6.33 5.69
C VAL A 233 15.41 -6.34 6.29
N PRO A 234 16.48 -6.51 5.48
CA PRO A 234 17.84 -6.57 5.99
C PRO A 234 18.27 -5.26 6.67
N GLY A 235 19.14 -5.35 7.68
CA GLY A 235 19.78 -4.20 8.33
C GLY A 235 18.91 -3.45 9.35
N LEU A 236 17.67 -3.86 9.56
CA LEU A 236 16.79 -3.28 10.57
C LEU A 236 16.91 -3.99 11.93
N THR A 237 16.91 -3.20 12.98
CA THR A 237 16.63 -3.65 14.36
C THR A 237 15.13 -3.49 14.59
N VAL A 238 14.42 -4.60 14.73
CA VAL A 238 12.97 -4.57 14.96
C VAL A 238 12.69 -4.34 16.44
N ILE A 239 11.94 -3.30 16.72
CA ILE A 239 11.60 -2.81 18.07
C ILE A 239 10.07 -2.91 18.24
N ARG A 240 9.63 -3.68 19.22
CA ARG A 240 8.24 -3.65 19.70
C ARG A 240 8.16 -2.67 20.88
N PRO A 241 7.48 -1.53 20.76
CA PRO A 241 7.48 -0.52 21.81
C PRO A 241 7.05 -1.09 23.16
N ARG A 242 7.79 -0.68 24.21
CA ARG A 242 7.60 -1.19 25.56
C ARG A 242 6.25 -0.80 26.18
N ASP A 243 5.73 0.35 25.82
CA ASP A 243 4.46 0.88 26.29
C ASP A 243 3.25 0.21 25.63
N GLY A 244 3.46 -0.58 24.59
CA GLY A 244 2.45 -1.47 24.02
C GLY A 244 2.44 -1.49 22.50
N VAL A 245 1.64 -2.40 21.96
CA VAL A 245 1.49 -2.65 20.52
C VAL A 245 0.02 -2.81 20.16
N VAL A 246 -0.31 -2.72 18.89
CA VAL A 246 -1.57 -3.20 18.29
C VAL A 246 -1.22 -4.39 17.42
N SER A 247 -1.86 -5.53 17.65
CA SER A 247 -1.54 -6.78 16.96
C SER A 247 -2.59 -7.15 15.94
N ALA A 248 -2.15 -7.49 14.73
CA ALA A 248 -2.97 -8.22 13.76
C ALA A 248 -3.08 -9.68 14.20
N ASP A 249 -4.28 -10.27 14.10
CA ASP A 249 -4.58 -11.65 14.48
C ASP A 249 -4.95 -12.54 13.29
N TYR A 250 -5.00 -11.98 12.09
CA TYR A 250 -5.26 -12.64 10.81
C TYR A 250 -6.44 -13.63 10.85
N PRO A 251 -7.64 -13.17 11.17
CA PRO A 251 -8.80 -14.06 11.30
C PRO A 251 -9.28 -14.53 9.91
N LEU A 252 -9.26 -15.85 9.70
CA LEU A 252 -9.99 -16.46 8.59
C LEU A 252 -11.48 -16.46 8.93
N SER A 253 -12.29 -15.81 8.11
CA SER A 253 -13.69 -15.51 8.41
C SER A 253 -14.62 -16.06 7.33
N SER A 254 -15.72 -16.71 7.74
CA SER A 254 -16.78 -17.16 6.83
C SER A 254 -17.79 -16.05 6.59
N LEU A 255 -18.25 -15.90 5.34
CA LEU A 255 -19.28 -14.92 4.97
C LEU A 255 -20.70 -15.50 5.10
N ALA A 256 -21.65 -14.67 5.46
CA ALA A 256 -23.06 -15.05 5.63
C ALA A 256 -23.74 -15.50 4.32
N ALA A 257 -23.33 -14.88 3.18
CA ALA A 257 -23.84 -15.22 1.86
C ALA A 257 -23.33 -16.57 1.32
N THR A 258 -22.24 -17.11 1.89
CA THR A 258 -21.61 -18.36 1.44
C THR A 258 -22.43 -19.59 1.82
N ASP A 259 -22.52 -20.55 0.93
CA ASP A 259 -23.21 -21.83 1.16
C ASP A 259 -22.65 -22.60 2.36
N THR A 260 -23.50 -23.37 3.04
CA THR A 260 -23.11 -24.13 4.23
C THR A 260 -21.97 -25.13 3.95
N ALA A 261 -21.97 -25.79 2.78
CA ALA A 261 -20.89 -26.71 2.40
C ALA A 261 -19.56 -26.00 2.23
N VAL A 262 -19.56 -24.83 1.60
CA VAL A 262 -18.34 -24.01 1.40
C VAL A 262 -17.87 -23.40 2.72
N ARG A 263 -18.79 -23.00 3.63
CA ARG A 263 -18.40 -22.57 4.99
C ARG A 263 -17.74 -23.70 5.79
N GLU A 264 -18.14 -24.94 5.56
CA GLU A 264 -17.47 -26.11 6.15
C GLU A 264 -16.03 -26.25 5.62
N ASP A 265 -15.78 -25.99 4.34
CA ASP A 265 -14.41 -25.97 3.79
C ASP A 265 -13.57 -24.81 4.38
N VAL A 266 -14.15 -23.62 4.58
CA VAL A 266 -13.48 -22.53 5.31
C VAL A 266 -13.11 -22.94 6.74
N ARG A 267 -14.01 -23.63 7.45
CA ARG A 267 -13.73 -24.16 8.80
C ARG A 267 -12.58 -25.16 8.78
N ARG A 268 -12.60 -26.12 7.84
CA ARG A 268 -11.54 -27.13 7.66
C ARG A 268 -10.19 -26.49 7.32
N LEU A 269 -10.20 -25.46 6.47
CA LEU A 269 -9.01 -24.67 6.16
C LEU A 269 -8.44 -24.02 7.43
N GLY A 270 -9.28 -23.38 8.23
CA GLY A 270 -8.88 -22.78 9.51
C GLY A 270 -8.28 -23.80 10.49
N GLU A 271 -8.85 -25.00 10.57
CA GLU A 271 -8.32 -26.10 11.39
C GLU A 271 -6.95 -26.59 10.87
N ALA A 272 -6.81 -26.78 9.56
CA ALA A 272 -5.55 -27.18 8.95
C ALA A 272 -4.43 -26.16 9.19
N LEU A 273 -4.73 -24.86 9.02
CA LEU A 273 -3.80 -23.77 9.29
C LEU A 273 -3.35 -23.71 10.77
N ARG A 274 -4.17 -24.22 11.69
CA ARG A 274 -3.86 -24.27 13.13
C ARG A 274 -3.23 -25.57 13.60
N THR A 275 -2.93 -26.51 12.71
CA THR A 275 -2.18 -27.71 13.12
C THR A 275 -0.74 -27.33 13.53
N PRO A 276 -0.14 -27.99 14.54
CA PRO A 276 1.21 -27.66 14.99
C PRO A 276 2.27 -27.70 13.88
N ARG A 277 2.09 -28.56 12.87
CA ARG A 277 3.00 -28.64 11.72
C ARG A 277 2.91 -27.40 10.86
N ILE A 278 1.72 -27.00 10.45
CA ILE A 278 1.51 -25.81 9.61
C ILE A 278 1.85 -24.53 10.38
N GLN A 279 1.55 -24.45 11.67
CA GLN A 279 1.92 -23.30 12.49
C GLN A 279 3.45 -23.09 12.58
N ARG A 280 4.25 -24.18 12.63
CA ARG A 280 5.70 -24.06 12.53
C ARG A 280 6.13 -23.53 11.17
N GLU A 281 5.54 -24.04 10.10
CA GLU A 281 5.83 -23.58 8.74
C GLU A 281 5.48 -22.10 8.57
N ILE A 282 4.32 -21.65 9.07
CA ILE A 282 3.92 -20.24 9.07
C ILE A 282 4.99 -19.37 9.76
N THR A 283 5.32 -19.68 11.03
CA THR A 283 6.23 -18.80 11.78
C THR A 283 7.64 -18.79 11.21
N GLU A 284 8.15 -19.91 10.69
CA GLU A 284 9.48 -20.02 10.09
C GLU A 284 9.57 -19.28 8.73
N ARG A 285 8.53 -19.32 7.90
CA ARG A 285 8.53 -18.70 6.57
C ARG A 285 8.16 -17.22 6.60
N THR A 286 7.21 -16.84 7.47
CA THR A 286 6.60 -15.50 7.43
C THR A 286 6.92 -14.64 8.64
N HIS A 287 7.65 -15.17 9.64
CA HIS A 287 7.89 -14.51 10.92
C HIS A 287 6.64 -14.07 11.67
N ARG A 288 5.44 -14.58 11.31
CA ARG A 288 4.23 -14.38 12.11
C ARG A 288 4.24 -15.29 13.32
N ARG A 289 3.68 -14.81 14.42
CA ARG A 289 3.63 -15.51 15.69
C ARG A 289 2.55 -16.59 15.66
N PRO A 290 2.85 -17.83 16.11
CA PRO A 290 1.88 -18.89 16.14
C PRO A 290 0.79 -18.61 17.19
N VAL A 291 -0.46 -19.02 16.90
CA VAL A 291 -1.59 -18.96 17.83
C VAL A 291 -1.81 -20.26 18.59
N VAL A 292 -1.07 -21.31 18.25
CA VAL A 292 -1.12 -22.62 18.93
C VAL A 292 -0.03 -22.65 20.00
N PRO A 293 -0.39 -22.75 21.30
CA PRO A 293 0.56 -22.60 22.41
C PRO A 293 1.73 -23.61 22.42
N SER A 294 1.53 -24.78 21.80
CA SER A 294 2.58 -25.82 21.71
C SER A 294 3.65 -25.53 20.64
N VAL A 295 3.47 -24.48 19.84
CA VAL A 295 4.41 -24.09 18.79
C VAL A 295 5.16 -22.83 19.22
N PRO A 296 6.48 -22.89 19.42
CA PRO A 296 7.27 -21.68 19.72
C PRO A 296 7.35 -20.76 18.49
N PRO A 297 7.50 -19.45 18.69
CA PRO A 297 7.82 -18.52 17.61
C PRO A 297 9.15 -18.88 16.93
N ALA A 298 9.31 -18.49 15.66
CA ALA A 298 10.55 -18.69 14.92
C ALA A 298 11.76 -18.05 15.65
N PRO A 299 12.97 -18.59 15.45
CA PRO A 299 14.20 -17.99 16.00
C PRO A 299 14.34 -16.51 15.63
N GLY A 300 14.71 -15.68 16.59
CA GLY A 300 14.86 -14.24 16.40
C GLY A 300 13.58 -13.41 16.62
N LEU A 301 12.45 -14.05 16.88
CA LEU A 301 11.27 -13.37 17.42
C LEU A 301 11.39 -13.30 18.94
N ASP A 302 11.29 -12.08 19.48
CA ASP A 302 11.29 -11.85 20.93
C ASP A 302 10.02 -12.44 21.55
N THR A 303 10.18 -13.25 22.63
CA THR A 303 9.07 -13.94 23.31
C THR A 303 8.44 -13.12 24.44
N GLU A 304 8.99 -11.95 24.75
CA GLU A 304 8.43 -11.07 25.78
C GLU A 304 7.02 -10.62 25.38
N ARG A 305 6.08 -10.76 26.28
CA ARG A 305 4.70 -10.27 26.05
C ARG A 305 4.70 -8.75 26.14
N ARG A 306 4.06 -8.10 25.14
CA ARG A 306 3.75 -6.68 25.17
C ARG A 306 2.28 -6.49 25.51
N ARG A 307 1.97 -5.35 26.10
CA ARG A 307 0.59 -4.93 26.34
C ARG A 307 -0.06 -4.64 25.00
N GLU A 308 -1.30 -5.10 24.78
CA GLU A 308 -2.14 -4.61 23.68
C GLU A 308 -2.66 -3.23 24.03
N LEU A 309 -2.45 -2.27 23.13
CA LEU A 309 -2.95 -0.91 23.26
C LEU A 309 -4.43 -0.86 22.90
N PRO A 310 -5.20 0.02 23.54
CA PRO A 310 -6.62 0.15 23.26
C PRO A 310 -6.90 0.55 21.81
N PHE A 311 -7.92 -0.07 21.23
CA PHE A 311 -8.46 0.27 19.91
C PHE A 311 -9.60 1.31 20.07
N PRO A 312 -9.99 2.07 18.99
CA PRO A 312 -11.13 2.97 19.03
C PRO A 312 -12.41 2.31 19.53
N GLY A 313 -13.11 2.96 20.45
CA GLY A 313 -14.34 2.42 21.06
C GLY A 313 -15.58 2.53 20.18
N SER A 314 -15.50 3.30 19.10
CA SER A 314 -16.61 3.51 18.17
C SER A 314 -16.10 3.82 16.76
N ARG A 315 -16.98 3.66 15.78
CA ARG A 315 -16.72 4.05 14.40
C ARG A 315 -16.37 5.54 14.29
N SER A 316 -17.09 6.41 14.98
CA SER A 316 -16.84 7.85 14.92
C SER A 316 -15.43 8.22 15.37
N VAL A 317 -14.89 7.56 16.40
CA VAL A 317 -13.51 7.79 16.87
C VAL A 317 -12.49 7.29 15.82
N ALA A 318 -12.74 6.13 15.21
CA ALA A 318 -11.87 5.59 14.16
C ALA A 318 -11.87 6.48 12.90
N ASP A 319 -13.07 6.84 12.42
CA ASP A 319 -13.24 7.71 11.25
C ASP A 319 -12.64 9.11 11.53
N GLY A 320 -12.86 9.69 12.72
CA GLY A 320 -12.27 10.97 13.11
C GLY A 320 -10.73 10.93 13.20
N LEU A 321 -10.17 9.82 13.63
CA LEU A 321 -8.71 9.64 13.67
C LEU A 321 -8.11 9.52 12.25
N LEU A 322 -8.80 8.82 11.34
CA LEU A 322 -8.43 8.74 9.92
C LEU A 322 -8.55 10.10 9.23
N ASP A 323 -9.65 10.82 9.47
CA ASP A 323 -9.86 12.17 8.94
C ASP A 323 -8.79 13.16 9.44
N SER A 324 -8.45 13.10 10.73
CA SER A 324 -7.33 13.88 11.26
C SER A 324 -6.01 13.54 10.58
N TYR A 325 -5.74 12.26 10.33
CA TYR A 325 -4.53 11.87 9.60
C TYR A 325 -4.50 12.49 8.20
N GLU A 326 -5.57 12.38 7.47
CA GLU A 326 -5.64 12.83 6.08
C GLU A 326 -5.54 14.35 5.94
N ASN A 327 -6.16 15.10 6.85
CA ASN A 327 -6.33 16.55 6.71
C ASN A 327 -5.40 17.38 7.60
N GLU A 328 -4.87 16.80 8.71
CA GLU A 328 -4.10 17.57 9.68
C GLU A 328 -2.70 17.02 9.99
N LEU A 329 -2.55 15.69 10.04
CA LEU A 329 -1.34 15.07 10.60
C LEU A 329 -0.29 14.80 9.53
N ARG A 330 -0.70 14.30 8.37
CA ARG A 330 0.21 14.04 7.25
C ARG A 330 0.67 15.34 6.59
N ARG A 331 1.77 15.27 5.87
CA ARG A 331 2.19 16.39 5.03
C ARG A 331 1.22 16.57 3.86
N PRO A 332 1.02 17.82 3.39
CA PRO A 332 0.29 18.07 2.15
C PRO A 332 0.90 17.30 0.98
N SER A 333 0.11 16.98 -0.03
CA SER A 333 0.60 16.36 -1.26
C SER A 333 0.62 17.36 -2.42
N ARG A 334 1.57 17.14 -3.32
CA ARG A 334 1.71 17.83 -4.60
C ARG A 334 1.84 16.79 -5.70
N THR A 335 0.92 16.80 -6.65
CA THR A 335 0.91 15.83 -7.74
C THR A 335 0.85 16.52 -9.08
N VAL A 336 1.79 16.19 -9.97
CA VAL A 336 1.73 16.57 -11.39
C VAL A 336 1.17 15.39 -12.18
N TYR A 337 0.00 15.57 -12.76
CA TYR A 337 -0.61 14.63 -13.69
C TYR A 337 -0.14 14.96 -15.11
N VAL A 338 0.82 14.21 -15.62
CA VAL A 338 1.34 14.28 -16.99
C VAL A 338 0.44 13.40 -17.85
N LEU A 339 -0.44 14.06 -18.62
CA LEU A 339 -1.57 13.44 -19.27
C LEU A 339 -1.36 13.39 -20.78
N ASP A 340 -1.24 12.20 -21.33
CA ASP A 340 -1.22 12.04 -22.77
C ASP A 340 -2.55 12.46 -23.38
N THR A 341 -2.45 13.42 -24.27
CA THR A 341 -3.53 13.93 -25.11
C THR A 341 -3.07 14.01 -26.56
N SER A 342 -2.20 13.06 -26.98
CA SER A 342 -1.80 12.88 -28.37
C SER A 342 -2.96 12.40 -29.25
N GLY A 343 -2.75 12.37 -30.56
CA GLY A 343 -3.82 11.98 -31.50
C GLY A 343 -4.36 10.58 -31.30
N SER A 344 -3.58 9.63 -30.74
CA SER A 344 -4.02 8.26 -30.40
C SER A 344 -5.07 8.21 -29.30
N MET A 345 -5.11 9.24 -28.47
CA MET A 345 -6.10 9.37 -27.38
C MET A 345 -7.49 9.82 -27.86
N GLU A 346 -7.68 10.20 -29.14
CA GLU A 346 -8.97 10.69 -29.65
C GLU A 346 -10.10 9.67 -29.41
N GLY A 347 -11.26 10.17 -28.95
CA GLY A 347 -12.47 9.39 -28.73
C GLY A 347 -12.54 8.73 -27.35
N GLU A 348 -12.81 7.42 -27.29
CA GLU A 348 -13.11 6.70 -26.06
C GLU A 348 -11.98 6.76 -25.02
N ARG A 349 -10.72 6.75 -25.45
CA ARG A 349 -9.55 6.79 -24.53
C ARG A 349 -9.50 8.10 -23.76
N LEU A 350 -9.67 9.25 -24.46
CA LEU A 350 -9.70 10.56 -23.83
C LEU A 350 -10.90 10.72 -22.90
N GLU A 351 -12.06 10.22 -23.27
CA GLU A 351 -13.26 10.28 -22.43
C GLU A 351 -13.12 9.40 -21.16
N ARG A 352 -12.46 8.26 -21.24
CA ARG A 352 -12.11 7.43 -20.08
C ARG A 352 -11.14 8.16 -19.15
N LEU A 353 -10.12 8.84 -19.70
CA LEU A 353 -9.20 9.68 -18.92
C LEU A 353 -9.96 10.79 -18.18
N LYS A 354 -10.81 11.54 -18.89
CA LYS A 354 -11.61 12.62 -18.29
C LYS A 354 -12.52 12.11 -17.17
N THR A 355 -13.18 10.98 -17.42
CA THR A 355 -14.07 10.36 -16.43
C THR A 355 -13.29 9.98 -15.16
N ALA A 356 -12.15 9.33 -15.30
CA ALA A 356 -11.33 8.91 -14.18
C ALA A 356 -10.76 10.09 -13.38
N LEU A 357 -10.24 11.12 -14.05
CA LEU A 357 -9.77 12.34 -13.39
C LEU A 357 -10.91 13.09 -12.68
N THR A 358 -12.09 13.16 -13.30
CA THR A 358 -13.27 13.76 -12.66
C THR A 358 -13.71 12.97 -11.44
N GLY A 359 -13.65 11.63 -11.50
CA GLY A 359 -13.88 10.73 -10.35
C GLY A 359 -12.95 11.02 -9.17
N LEU A 360 -11.66 11.21 -9.45
CA LEU A 360 -10.66 11.55 -8.43
C LEU A 360 -10.97 12.84 -7.66
N THR A 361 -11.70 13.79 -8.23
CA THR A 361 -12.02 15.03 -7.52
C THR A 361 -12.88 14.80 -6.27
N GLY A 362 -13.54 13.64 -6.15
CA GLY A 362 -14.24 13.22 -4.93
C GLY A 362 -13.33 12.73 -3.82
N ASP A 363 -12.10 12.33 -4.17
CA ASP A 363 -11.11 11.74 -3.28
C ASP A 363 -9.95 12.68 -2.95
N PHE A 364 -9.90 13.89 -3.56
CA PHE A 364 -8.90 14.87 -3.22
C PHE A 364 -9.13 15.38 -1.78
N ARG A 365 -8.04 15.41 -1.05
CA ARG A 365 -8.00 15.77 0.35
C ARG A 365 -7.74 17.27 0.48
N ASP A 366 -8.07 17.82 1.61
CA ASP A 366 -7.72 19.19 1.93
C ASP A 366 -6.19 19.40 1.83
N ARG A 367 -5.78 20.58 1.37
CA ARG A 367 -4.37 21.00 1.23
C ARG A 367 -3.58 20.20 0.17
N GLU A 368 -4.23 19.79 -0.92
CA GLU A 368 -3.55 19.18 -2.06
C GLU A 368 -3.28 20.20 -3.16
N GLU A 369 -2.09 20.10 -3.76
CA GLU A 369 -1.72 20.82 -4.96
C GLU A 369 -1.73 19.85 -6.14
N VAL A 370 -2.58 20.14 -7.11
CA VAL A 370 -2.82 19.31 -8.31
C VAL A 370 -2.43 20.11 -9.53
N THR A 371 -1.45 19.64 -10.27
CA THR A 371 -1.06 20.23 -11.58
C THR A 371 -1.51 19.31 -12.69
N LEU A 372 -2.32 19.81 -13.61
CA LEU A 372 -2.64 19.15 -14.86
C LEU A 372 -1.67 19.61 -15.95
N MET A 373 -0.99 18.65 -16.57
CA MET A 373 0.02 18.88 -17.61
C MET A 373 -0.29 18.01 -18.84
N PRO A 374 -1.31 18.38 -19.66
CA PRO A 374 -1.59 17.67 -20.90
C PRO A 374 -0.47 17.88 -21.90
N PHE A 375 -0.15 16.82 -22.64
CA PHE A 375 0.90 16.85 -23.68
C PHE A 375 0.47 16.11 -24.95
N GLY A 376 1.11 16.47 -26.05
CA GLY A 376 1.12 15.79 -27.34
C GLY A 376 2.55 15.82 -27.88
N SER A 377 2.81 16.52 -28.99
CA SER A 377 4.18 16.73 -29.50
C SER A 377 5.07 17.57 -28.55
N ASP A 378 4.46 18.28 -27.62
CA ASP A 378 5.05 19.01 -26.51
C ASP A 378 4.00 19.20 -25.40
N VAL A 379 4.37 19.73 -24.22
CA VAL A 379 3.43 20.12 -23.17
C VAL A 379 2.53 21.25 -23.68
N LYS A 380 1.21 21.04 -23.65
CA LYS A 380 0.19 21.97 -24.15
C LYS A 380 -0.12 23.09 -23.16
N SER A 381 -0.17 22.75 -21.87
CA SER A 381 -0.41 23.70 -20.78
C SER A 381 0.09 23.13 -19.45
N VAL A 382 0.30 24.01 -18.47
CA VAL A 382 0.59 23.66 -17.06
C VAL A 382 -0.38 24.45 -16.20
N ARG A 383 -1.30 23.76 -15.52
CA ARG A 383 -2.32 24.40 -14.68
C ARG A 383 -2.31 23.80 -13.30
N THR A 384 -1.99 24.61 -12.31
CA THR A 384 -1.92 24.20 -10.90
C THR A 384 -3.11 24.72 -10.13
N HIS A 385 -3.75 23.82 -9.40
CA HIS A 385 -4.88 24.08 -8.51
C HIS A 385 -4.54 23.65 -7.11
N VAL A 386 -5.03 24.39 -6.12
CA VAL A 386 -4.91 24.04 -4.70
C VAL A 386 -6.31 23.74 -4.16
N VAL A 387 -6.45 22.58 -3.53
CA VAL A 387 -7.67 22.26 -2.77
C VAL A 387 -7.51 22.88 -1.38
N ASP A 388 -8.11 24.07 -1.19
CA ASP A 388 -8.03 24.83 0.06
C ASP A 388 -9.07 24.30 1.05
N PRO A 389 -8.69 23.94 2.29
CA PRO A 389 -9.65 23.53 3.33
C PRO A 389 -10.76 24.56 3.59
N ALA A 390 -10.49 25.85 3.37
CA ALA A 390 -11.49 26.90 3.55
C ALA A 390 -12.53 26.98 2.42
N ASP A 391 -12.14 26.58 1.19
CA ASP A 391 -13.01 26.51 0.02
C ASP A 391 -12.59 25.39 -0.94
N PRO A 392 -12.77 24.11 -0.56
CA PRO A 392 -12.31 22.99 -1.39
C PRO A 392 -13.06 22.91 -2.74
N ARG A 393 -14.31 23.39 -2.80
CA ARG A 393 -15.12 23.32 -4.03
C ARG A 393 -14.52 24.12 -5.17
N SER A 394 -13.97 25.29 -4.91
CA SER A 394 -13.38 26.16 -5.93
C SER A 394 -12.22 25.45 -6.66
N GLY A 395 -11.31 24.83 -5.92
CA GLY A 395 -10.22 24.05 -6.50
C GLY A 395 -10.70 22.83 -7.29
N LEU A 396 -11.65 22.07 -6.73
CA LEU A 396 -12.20 20.87 -7.37
C LEU A 396 -12.95 21.20 -8.66
N ASP A 397 -13.75 22.27 -8.67
CA ASP A 397 -14.49 22.68 -9.86
C ASP A 397 -13.55 23.19 -10.96
N ALA A 398 -12.45 23.86 -10.61
CA ALA A 398 -11.42 24.27 -11.55
C ALA A 398 -10.68 23.06 -12.17
N ILE A 399 -10.34 22.04 -11.38
CA ILE A 399 -9.75 20.79 -11.88
C ILE A 399 -10.70 20.10 -12.85
N ARG A 400 -12.01 20.01 -12.52
CA ARG A 400 -13.03 19.42 -13.42
C ARG A 400 -13.13 20.18 -14.73
N ALA A 401 -13.20 21.51 -14.67
CA ALA A 401 -13.32 22.35 -15.87
C ALA A 401 -12.11 22.17 -16.80
N ASP A 402 -10.89 22.12 -16.25
CA ASP A 402 -9.68 21.88 -17.04
C ASP A 402 -9.64 20.46 -17.61
N THR A 403 -10.11 19.46 -16.85
CA THR A 403 -10.21 18.08 -17.32
C THR A 403 -11.21 17.95 -18.49
N GLU A 404 -12.37 18.57 -18.39
CA GLU A 404 -13.36 18.59 -19.48
C GLU A 404 -12.83 19.26 -20.75
N GLY A 405 -11.97 20.29 -20.60
CA GLY A 405 -11.35 21.03 -21.70
C GLY A 405 -10.17 20.32 -22.38
N LEU A 406 -9.81 19.08 -22.01
CA LEU A 406 -8.72 18.34 -22.66
C LEU A 406 -9.11 17.98 -24.10
N GLU A 407 -8.18 18.20 -25.04
CA GLU A 407 -8.35 17.88 -26.47
C GLU A 407 -7.18 17.03 -26.96
N ALA A 408 -7.46 16.03 -27.81
CA ALA A 408 -6.47 15.14 -28.36
C ALA A 408 -5.90 15.71 -29.68
N ASP A 409 -4.58 15.90 -29.76
CA ASP A 409 -3.84 16.19 -30.97
C ASP A 409 -2.33 15.98 -30.82
N GLY A 410 -1.62 15.90 -31.93
CA GLY A 410 -0.14 15.82 -31.98
C GLY A 410 0.41 14.43 -31.78
N ASP A 411 1.74 14.34 -31.72
CA ASP A 411 2.53 13.12 -31.45
C ASP A 411 2.67 12.93 -29.94
N THR A 412 3.44 11.88 -29.50
CA THR A 412 3.58 11.51 -28.10
C THR A 412 5.00 11.80 -27.59
N ALA A 413 5.17 12.88 -26.80
CA ALA A 413 6.47 13.33 -26.25
C ALA A 413 6.60 13.02 -24.74
N VAL A 414 6.62 11.73 -24.37
CA VAL A 414 6.63 11.28 -22.96
C VAL A 414 7.80 11.86 -22.17
N TYR A 415 9.02 11.65 -22.63
CA TYR A 415 10.23 12.04 -21.88
C TYR A 415 10.44 13.55 -21.79
N THR A 416 10.05 14.31 -22.84
CA THR A 416 10.05 15.77 -22.79
C THR A 416 9.07 16.28 -21.74
N SER A 417 7.90 15.66 -21.64
CA SER A 417 6.87 16.03 -20.67
C SER A 417 7.26 15.70 -19.24
N LEU A 418 7.93 14.57 -19.02
CA LEU A 418 8.50 14.24 -17.71
C LEU A 418 9.59 15.23 -17.29
N GLU A 419 10.53 15.60 -18.20
CA GLU A 419 11.55 16.61 -17.91
C GLU A 419 10.89 17.92 -17.47
N LYS A 420 9.88 18.41 -18.20
CA LYS A 420 9.13 19.61 -17.82
C LYS A 420 8.36 19.50 -16.51
N ALA A 421 7.87 18.30 -16.16
CA ALA A 421 7.24 18.07 -14.88
C ALA A 421 8.24 18.22 -13.71
N TYR A 422 9.44 17.67 -13.84
CA TYR A 422 10.51 17.86 -12.85
C TYR A 422 10.95 19.32 -12.75
N GLU A 423 11.11 20.03 -13.88
CA GLU A 423 11.42 21.46 -13.89
C GLU A 423 10.34 22.29 -13.19
N HIS A 424 9.06 21.95 -13.39
CA HIS A 424 7.93 22.64 -12.76
C HIS A 424 7.90 22.46 -11.23
N LEU A 425 8.22 21.24 -10.74
CA LEU A 425 8.12 20.92 -9.32
C LEU A 425 9.16 21.62 -8.43
N GLY A 426 10.35 21.91 -8.96
CA GLY A 426 11.43 22.48 -8.15
C GLY A 426 11.86 21.55 -7.00
N ASP A 427 12.34 22.13 -5.88
CA ASP A 427 12.99 21.44 -4.77
C ASP A 427 12.24 21.52 -3.43
N ASP A 428 10.95 21.90 -3.43
CA ASP A 428 10.14 22.00 -2.21
C ASP A 428 9.97 20.63 -1.54
N ARG A 429 10.46 20.52 -0.29
CA ARG A 429 10.48 19.26 0.50
C ARG A 429 9.41 19.17 1.57
N ASP A 430 8.56 20.17 1.71
CA ASP A 430 7.54 20.19 2.76
C ASP A 430 6.26 19.43 2.37
N MET A 431 6.16 19.01 1.10
CA MET A 431 5.03 18.26 0.56
C MET A 431 5.46 16.85 0.12
N PHE A 432 4.51 15.90 0.14
CA PHE A 432 4.66 14.65 -0.59
C PHE A 432 4.48 14.95 -2.08
N THR A 433 5.57 14.90 -2.82
CA THR A 433 5.59 15.26 -4.24
C THR A 433 5.67 14.00 -5.09
N SER A 434 4.84 13.92 -6.14
CA SER A 434 4.84 12.81 -7.10
C SER A 434 4.43 13.27 -8.50
N ILE A 435 4.78 12.46 -9.50
CA ILE A 435 4.34 12.62 -10.88
C ILE A 435 3.51 11.38 -11.23
N VAL A 436 2.33 11.58 -11.78
CA VAL A 436 1.50 10.52 -12.36
C VAL A 436 1.57 10.66 -13.88
N LEU A 437 2.13 9.67 -14.55
CA LEU A 437 2.21 9.63 -16.01
C LEU A 437 1.11 8.73 -16.55
N MET A 438 0.27 9.25 -17.41
CA MET A 438 -0.69 8.45 -18.16
C MET A 438 -0.45 8.61 -19.65
N THR A 439 -0.20 7.50 -20.35
CA THR A 439 -0.02 7.45 -21.80
C THR A 439 -0.63 6.16 -22.35
N ASP A 440 -1.15 6.21 -23.57
CA ASP A 440 -1.68 5.05 -24.31
C ASP A 440 -0.73 4.58 -25.42
N GLY A 441 0.43 5.22 -25.58
CA GLY A 441 1.35 4.98 -26.65
C GLY A 441 2.84 5.00 -26.25
N GLU A 442 3.68 4.70 -27.24
CA GLU A 442 5.13 4.82 -27.13
C GLU A 442 5.58 6.25 -27.35
N ASN A 443 6.75 6.62 -26.86
CA ASN A 443 7.36 7.92 -27.13
C ASN A 443 7.74 8.03 -28.61
N THR A 444 7.05 8.90 -29.36
CA THR A 444 7.24 9.07 -30.81
C THR A 444 8.00 10.32 -31.20
N THR A 445 8.15 11.29 -30.30
CA THR A 445 8.83 12.57 -30.55
C THR A 445 9.47 13.12 -29.29
N GLY A 446 10.26 14.19 -29.43
CA GLY A 446 10.94 14.86 -28.33
C GLY A 446 12.15 14.10 -27.81
N ARG A 447 12.38 14.13 -26.49
CA ARG A 447 13.49 13.46 -25.81
C ARG A 447 13.38 11.96 -25.90
N THR A 448 14.53 11.29 -25.96
CA THR A 448 14.65 9.84 -25.87
C THR A 448 14.78 9.39 -24.41
N ALA A 449 14.58 8.09 -24.16
CA ALA A 449 14.81 7.47 -22.86
C ALA A 449 16.21 7.78 -22.29
N ALA A 450 17.24 7.64 -23.11
CA ALA A 450 18.63 7.87 -22.69
C ALA A 450 18.89 9.35 -22.32
N GLU A 451 18.28 10.29 -23.03
CA GLU A 451 18.37 11.72 -22.70
C GLU A 451 17.66 12.05 -21.41
N PHE A 452 16.50 11.43 -21.15
CA PHE A 452 15.79 11.58 -19.89
C PHE A 452 16.55 10.95 -18.70
N GLU A 453 17.14 9.77 -18.88
CA GLU A 453 18.02 9.15 -17.87
C GLU A 453 19.20 10.08 -17.52
N GLY A 454 19.81 10.70 -18.55
CA GLY A 454 20.88 11.69 -18.36
C GLY A 454 20.41 12.93 -17.60
N PHE A 455 19.25 13.47 -17.94
CA PHE A 455 18.62 14.58 -17.23
C PHE A 455 18.33 14.22 -15.77
N HIS A 456 17.65 13.08 -15.52
CA HIS A 456 17.31 12.63 -14.17
C HIS A 456 18.54 12.42 -13.28
N ALA A 457 19.64 11.92 -13.84
CA ALA A 457 20.91 11.77 -13.11
C ALA A 457 21.53 13.10 -12.66
N LEU A 458 21.22 14.21 -13.36
CA LEU A 458 21.72 15.55 -13.05
C LEU A 458 20.84 16.32 -12.05
N LEU A 459 19.62 15.82 -11.77
CA LEU A 459 18.73 16.42 -10.77
C LEU A 459 19.40 16.40 -9.39
N ASP A 460 19.07 17.38 -8.55
CA ASP A 460 19.47 17.34 -7.16
C ASP A 460 18.84 16.16 -6.41
N HIS A 461 19.34 15.86 -5.23
CA HIS A 461 18.89 14.69 -4.48
C HIS A 461 17.38 14.76 -4.14
N GLY A 462 16.84 15.94 -3.85
CA GLY A 462 15.42 16.11 -3.51
C GLY A 462 14.51 15.89 -4.69
N GLN A 463 14.86 16.42 -5.86
CA GLN A 463 14.10 16.22 -7.08
C GLN A 463 14.21 14.77 -7.59
N ARG A 464 15.40 14.17 -7.49
CA ARG A 464 15.62 12.78 -7.93
C ARG A 464 14.78 11.76 -7.14
N ASP A 465 14.43 12.09 -5.89
CA ASP A 465 13.60 11.25 -5.04
C ASP A 465 12.09 11.37 -5.34
N ILE A 466 11.67 12.25 -6.24
CA ILE A 466 10.27 12.40 -6.66
C ILE A 466 9.91 11.21 -7.57
N PRO A 467 8.99 10.32 -7.13
CA PRO A 467 8.62 9.16 -7.92
C PRO A 467 7.71 9.52 -9.10
N VAL A 468 7.88 8.82 -10.22
CA VAL A 468 6.90 8.77 -11.29
C VAL A 468 6.07 7.49 -11.15
N PHE A 469 4.76 7.62 -11.16
CA PHE A 469 3.78 6.55 -11.17
C PHE A 469 3.15 6.43 -12.56
N PRO A 470 3.72 5.60 -13.45
CA PRO A 470 3.12 5.38 -14.75
C PRO A 470 1.85 4.54 -14.61
N ILE A 471 0.84 4.85 -15.43
CA ILE A 471 -0.38 4.07 -15.60
C ILE A 471 -0.33 3.43 -16.99
N LEU A 472 -0.31 2.10 -17.02
CA LEU A 472 -0.39 1.30 -18.24
C LEU A 472 -1.83 1.35 -18.77
N PHE A 473 -2.02 2.07 -19.87
CA PHE A 473 -3.32 2.30 -20.48
C PHE A 473 -3.23 2.14 -22.00
N GLY A 474 -4.31 1.71 -22.68
CA GLY A 474 -4.28 1.52 -24.13
C GLY A 474 -3.24 0.52 -24.61
N ASP A 475 -2.46 0.90 -25.59
CA ASP A 475 -1.42 0.05 -26.24
C ASP A 475 0.01 0.41 -25.78
N SER A 476 0.16 1.05 -24.62
CA SER A 476 1.46 1.48 -24.06
C SER A 476 2.46 0.34 -23.92
N ASP A 477 3.76 0.62 -24.12
CA ASP A 477 4.84 -0.32 -23.84
C ASP A 477 5.07 -0.47 -22.33
N ARG A 478 4.65 -1.62 -21.80
CA ARG A 478 4.85 -1.99 -20.38
C ARG A 478 6.31 -1.87 -19.97
N ALA A 479 7.26 -2.37 -20.78
CA ALA A 479 8.67 -2.39 -20.41
C ALA A 479 9.27 -0.97 -20.34
N GLU A 480 8.81 -0.06 -21.19
CA GLU A 480 9.20 1.35 -21.12
C GLU A 480 8.67 2.03 -19.85
N LEU A 481 7.40 1.81 -19.53
CA LEU A 481 6.78 2.38 -18.33
C LEU A 481 7.36 1.79 -17.03
N GLU A 482 7.67 0.48 -17.00
CA GLU A 482 8.37 -0.15 -15.87
C GLU A 482 9.76 0.47 -15.66
N ARG A 483 10.51 0.72 -16.75
CA ARG A 483 11.82 1.39 -16.66
C ARG A 483 11.73 2.81 -16.11
N ILE A 484 10.71 3.59 -16.51
CA ILE A 484 10.47 4.93 -15.93
C ILE A 484 10.20 4.82 -14.43
N ALA A 485 9.33 3.90 -14.02
CA ALA A 485 9.02 3.66 -12.63
C ALA A 485 10.26 3.24 -11.82
N GLU A 486 11.05 2.30 -12.34
CA GLU A 486 12.28 1.84 -11.69
C GLU A 486 13.33 2.93 -11.55
N LEU A 487 13.55 3.73 -12.60
CA LEU A 487 14.52 4.83 -12.61
C LEU A 487 14.18 5.88 -11.53
N THR A 488 12.90 6.19 -11.38
CA THR A 488 12.43 7.29 -10.52
C THR A 488 12.00 6.84 -9.12
N GLY A 489 12.08 5.54 -8.83
CA GLY A 489 11.64 4.98 -7.54
C GLY A 489 10.12 4.89 -7.36
N GLY A 490 9.37 5.02 -8.46
CA GLY A 490 7.92 4.84 -8.49
C GLY A 490 7.47 3.39 -8.69
N ARG A 491 6.23 3.23 -9.15
CA ARG A 491 5.61 1.93 -9.44
C ARG A 491 4.67 2.05 -10.65
N LEU A 492 4.66 1.04 -11.52
CA LEU A 492 3.69 0.90 -12.60
C LEU A 492 2.32 0.43 -12.06
N PHE A 493 1.25 1.05 -12.53
CA PHE A 493 -0.14 0.67 -12.28
C PHE A 493 -0.81 0.19 -13.58
N ASP A 494 -1.44 -0.98 -13.54
CA ASP A 494 -1.99 -1.65 -14.72
C ASP A 494 -3.51 -1.40 -14.84
N ALA A 495 -3.90 -0.42 -15.65
CA ALA A 495 -5.30 -0.11 -15.96
C ALA A 495 -5.85 -0.88 -17.18
N GLN A 496 -5.05 -1.75 -17.83
CA GLN A 496 -5.54 -2.64 -18.89
C GLN A 496 -6.31 -3.82 -18.30
N LYS A 497 -5.91 -4.29 -17.11
CA LYS A 497 -6.53 -5.41 -16.39
C LYS A 497 -7.56 -4.98 -15.35
N GLY A 498 -7.49 -3.71 -14.89
CA GLY A 498 -8.39 -3.10 -13.93
C GLY A 498 -9.13 -1.88 -14.50
N SER A 499 -9.72 -1.08 -13.63
CA SER A 499 -10.26 0.22 -14.03
C SER A 499 -9.19 1.30 -13.92
N LEU A 500 -9.28 2.32 -14.76
CA LEU A 500 -8.42 3.50 -14.66
C LEU A 500 -8.64 4.23 -13.32
N ASP A 501 -9.90 4.30 -12.87
CA ASP A 501 -10.26 4.85 -11.56
C ASP A 501 -9.54 4.09 -10.43
N GLY A 502 -9.54 2.75 -10.47
CA GLY A 502 -8.84 1.92 -9.48
C GLY A 502 -7.31 2.15 -9.46
N ALA A 503 -6.69 2.38 -10.63
CA ALA A 503 -5.28 2.72 -10.69
C ALA A 503 -4.98 4.08 -10.02
N PHE A 504 -5.80 5.08 -10.28
CA PHE A 504 -5.68 6.38 -9.62
C PHE A 504 -5.93 6.30 -8.11
N GLU A 505 -6.98 5.59 -7.67
CA GLU A 505 -7.25 5.35 -6.25
C GLU A 505 -6.08 4.67 -5.57
N GLU A 506 -5.46 3.66 -6.21
CA GLU A 506 -4.29 2.98 -5.65
C GLU A 506 -3.08 3.93 -5.52
N ILE A 507 -2.82 4.78 -6.52
CA ILE A 507 -1.76 5.80 -6.50
C ILE A 507 -1.93 6.75 -5.31
N ARG A 508 -3.17 7.13 -4.98
CA ARG A 508 -3.47 7.97 -3.81
C ARG A 508 -2.92 7.42 -2.50
N GLY A 509 -2.82 6.10 -2.35
CA GLY A 509 -2.21 5.47 -1.19
C GLY A 509 -0.68 5.64 -1.09
N TYR A 510 -0.04 6.20 -2.12
CA TYR A 510 1.40 6.48 -2.15
C TYR A 510 1.72 7.98 -2.01
N GLN A 511 0.72 8.80 -1.96
CA GLN A 511 0.74 10.26 -1.79
C GLN A 511 0.33 10.64 -0.36
#